data_6d6bdd7052ce645aa34869ad718fe23c
#
_entry.id   6d6bdd7052ce645aa34869ad718fe23c
#
_cell.length_a   1.000
_cell.length_b   1.000
_cell.length_c   1.000
_cell.angle_alpha   90.00
_cell.angle_beta   90.00
_cell.angle_gamma   90.00
#
_symmetry.space_group_name_H-M   'P 1'
#
loop_
_entity.id
_entity.type
_entity.pdbx_description
1 polymer ?
#
loop_
_entity_poly.entity_id
_entity_poly.type
_entity_poly.pdbx_seq_one_letter_code
_entity_poly.pdbx_strand_id
1 'polypeptide(L)'
;MRFADTSFWFALQERRDRHHGDARALVRAGIGNVLVSNHVVGETWTLLRRRAGHVAAVGFIDRLAGLPQVEVVHVDVATEAEAWRWLRRHDEREYSFVDATSFAFMRRRRIREALAFDGDFNAAGFVEVRPGKARLRQ
;
A
#
# COMPACT_ATOMS: atom_id res chain seq x y z
N MET A 1 1.45 -5.94 -12.34
CA MET A 1 1.07 -6.30 -10.96
C MET A 1 1.69 -5.30 -10.00
N ARG A 2 0.91 -4.74 -9.12
CA ARG A 2 1.34 -3.77 -8.11
C ARG A 2 0.88 -4.21 -6.74
N PHE A 3 1.57 -3.72 -5.72
CA PHE A 3 1.19 -3.95 -4.32
C PHE A 3 0.76 -2.62 -3.72
N ALA A 4 -0.35 -2.60 -2.99
CA ALA A 4 -0.87 -1.36 -2.41
C ALA A 4 -0.63 -1.33 -0.90
N ASP A 5 -0.06 -0.23 -0.44
CA ASP A 5 0.28 0.01 0.95
C ASP A 5 -0.82 0.79 1.67
N THR A 6 -0.77 0.77 3.00
CA THR A 6 -1.65 1.54 3.86
C THR A 6 -1.69 3.02 3.46
N SER A 7 -0.53 3.62 3.16
CA SER A 7 -0.46 5.04 2.79
C SER A 7 -1.29 5.36 1.54
N PHE A 8 -1.35 4.44 0.59
CA PHE A 8 -2.18 4.61 -0.60
C PHE A 8 -3.67 4.56 -0.27
N TRP A 9 -4.09 3.52 0.46
CA TRP A 9 -5.51 3.36 0.80
C TRP A 9 -6.00 4.48 1.70
N PHE A 10 -5.16 4.90 2.66
CA PHE A 10 -5.51 6.03 3.54
C PHE A 10 -5.70 7.30 2.71
N ALA A 11 -4.77 7.61 1.82
CA ALA A 11 -4.85 8.79 0.96
C ALA A 11 -6.08 8.75 0.06
N LEU A 12 -6.40 7.58 -0.47
CA LEU A 12 -7.57 7.42 -1.34
C LEU A 12 -8.87 7.65 -0.58
N GLN A 13 -8.94 7.22 0.66
CA GLN A 13 -10.16 7.28 1.47
C GLN A 13 -10.32 8.59 2.23
N GLU A 14 -9.21 9.25 2.62
CA GLU A 14 -9.24 10.48 3.43
C GLU A 14 -8.97 11.70 2.54
N ARG A 15 -10.02 12.49 2.30
CA ARG A 15 -9.94 13.63 1.38
C ARG A 15 -8.96 14.71 1.81
N ARG A 16 -8.68 14.80 3.12
CA ARG A 16 -7.78 15.81 3.67
C ARG A 16 -6.31 15.40 3.62
N ASP A 17 -6.04 14.15 3.25
CA ASP A 17 -4.65 13.71 3.12
C ASP A 17 -4.00 14.43 1.95
N ARG A 18 -2.73 14.83 2.14
CA ARG A 18 -2.02 15.60 1.11
C ARG A 18 -1.81 14.81 -0.19
N HIS A 19 -1.89 13.51 -0.13
CA HIS A 19 -1.72 12.63 -1.30
C HIS A 19 -3.04 12.19 -1.90
N HIS A 20 -4.16 12.71 -1.41
CA HIS A 20 -5.48 12.30 -1.88
C HIS A 20 -5.66 12.50 -3.39
N GLY A 21 -5.24 13.65 -3.90
CA GLY A 21 -5.34 13.95 -5.33
C GLY A 21 -4.56 12.97 -6.19
N ASP A 22 -3.33 12.65 -5.79
CA ASP A 22 -2.50 11.70 -6.52
C ASP A 22 -3.07 10.29 -6.47
N ALA A 23 -3.59 9.87 -5.31
CA ALA A 23 -4.22 8.55 -5.19
C ALA A 23 -5.42 8.43 -6.13
N ARG A 24 -6.26 9.46 -6.17
CA ARG A 24 -7.41 9.47 -7.08
C ARG A 24 -6.97 9.47 -8.54
N ALA A 25 -5.94 10.22 -8.87
CA ALA A 25 -5.42 10.28 -10.24
C ALA A 25 -4.92 8.91 -10.68
N LEU A 26 -4.23 8.18 -9.79
CA LEU A 26 -3.76 6.84 -10.09
C LEU A 26 -4.93 5.89 -10.37
N VAL A 27 -5.98 5.94 -9.57
CA VAL A 27 -7.16 5.09 -9.77
C VAL A 27 -7.84 5.42 -11.11
N ARG A 28 -8.00 6.70 -11.43
CA ARG A 28 -8.61 7.12 -12.68
C ARG A 28 -7.82 6.69 -13.90
N ALA A 29 -6.51 6.72 -13.80
CA ALA A 29 -5.63 6.29 -14.90
C ALA A 29 -5.60 4.77 -15.07
N GLY A 30 -6.09 4.03 -14.07
CA GLY A 30 -6.08 2.58 -14.08
C GLY A 30 -4.90 2.02 -13.34
N ILE A 31 -5.15 1.42 -12.18
CA ILE A 31 -4.09 0.86 -11.33
C ILE A 31 -3.68 -0.56 -11.76
N GLY A 32 -4.42 -1.17 -12.68
CA GLY A 32 -4.14 -2.53 -13.11
C GLY A 32 -4.49 -3.55 -12.04
N ASN A 33 -3.83 -4.70 -12.08
CA ASN A 33 -4.01 -5.73 -11.08
C ASN A 33 -3.20 -5.39 -9.83
N VAL A 34 -3.86 -5.40 -8.68
CA VAL A 34 -3.28 -4.97 -7.42
C VAL A 34 -3.43 -6.05 -6.36
N LEU A 35 -2.36 -6.29 -5.62
CA LEU A 35 -2.41 -7.13 -4.42
C LEU A 35 -2.34 -6.25 -3.19
N VAL A 36 -3.06 -6.64 -2.15
CA VAL A 36 -2.99 -6.04 -0.83
C VAL A 36 -2.98 -7.17 0.19
N SER A 37 -2.17 -7.03 1.25
CA SER A 37 -2.09 -8.08 2.24
C SER A 37 -3.14 -7.89 3.34
N ASN A 38 -3.46 -8.99 4.03
CA ASN A 38 -4.31 -8.94 5.21
C ASN A 38 -3.75 -7.99 6.28
N HIS A 39 -2.43 -7.90 6.41
CA HIS A 39 -1.79 -6.97 7.36
C HIS A 39 -2.07 -5.51 6.98
N VAL A 40 -1.93 -5.19 5.68
CA VAL A 40 -2.22 -3.83 5.20
C VAL A 40 -3.69 -3.49 5.39
N VAL A 41 -4.60 -4.43 5.12
CA VAL A 41 -6.05 -4.18 5.31
C VAL A 41 -6.33 -3.85 6.77
N GLY A 42 -5.79 -4.65 7.70
CA GLY A 42 -6.00 -4.43 9.13
C GLY A 42 -5.41 -3.11 9.60
N GLU A 43 -4.19 -2.79 9.18
CA GLU A 43 -3.55 -1.52 9.53
C GLU A 43 -4.33 -0.32 8.99
N THR A 44 -4.80 -0.41 7.75
CA THR A 44 -5.57 0.66 7.12
C THR A 44 -6.88 0.89 7.87
N TRP A 45 -7.60 -0.20 8.21
CA TRP A 45 -8.82 -0.09 9.02
C TRP A 45 -8.55 0.67 10.31
N THR A 46 -7.53 0.24 11.07
CA THR A 46 -7.23 0.84 12.37
C THR A 46 -6.85 2.31 12.24
N LEU A 47 -6.04 2.65 11.24
CA LEU A 47 -5.61 4.02 11.01
C LEU A 47 -6.80 4.92 10.64
N LEU A 48 -7.64 4.47 9.72
CA LEU A 48 -8.84 5.22 9.32
C LEU A 48 -9.81 5.37 10.48
N ARG A 49 -10.05 4.28 11.23
CA ARG A 49 -10.96 4.32 12.37
C ARG A 49 -10.51 5.35 13.39
N ARG A 50 -9.21 5.41 13.64
CA ARG A 50 -8.65 6.31 14.63
C ARG A 50 -8.65 7.77 14.17
N ARG A 51 -8.30 8.02 12.91
CA ARG A 51 -8.09 9.38 12.41
C ARG A 51 -9.30 9.98 11.72
N ALA A 52 -10.14 9.18 11.11
CA ALA A 52 -11.24 9.66 10.27
C ALA A 52 -12.61 9.12 10.68
N GLY A 53 -12.66 8.15 11.60
CA GLY A 53 -13.90 7.64 12.16
C GLY A 53 -14.36 6.34 11.53
N HIS A 54 -15.40 5.78 12.12
CA HIS A 54 -15.94 4.46 11.75
C HIS A 54 -16.47 4.44 10.32
N VAL A 55 -17.17 5.50 9.90
CA VAL A 55 -17.74 5.57 8.55
C VAL A 55 -16.64 5.48 7.48
N ALA A 56 -15.51 6.18 7.69
CA ALA A 56 -14.40 6.14 6.76
C ALA A 56 -13.77 4.75 6.70
N ALA A 57 -13.63 4.09 7.85
CA ALA A 57 -13.06 2.74 7.90
C ALA A 57 -13.96 1.73 7.19
N VAL A 58 -15.27 1.79 7.41
CA VAL A 58 -16.24 0.94 6.71
C VAL A 58 -16.20 1.22 5.21
N GLY A 59 -16.13 2.51 4.85
CA GLY A 59 -16.04 2.90 3.44
C GLY A 59 -14.84 2.30 2.72
N PHE A 60 -13.72 2.16 3.42
CA PHE A 60 -12.54 1.49 2.85
C PHE A 60 -12.83 0.02 2.55
N ILE A 61 -13.45 -0.70 3.48
CA ILE A 61 -13.79 -2.12 3.27
C ILE A 61 -14.75 -2.25 2.09
N ASP A 62 -15.75 -1.38 2.01
CA ASP A 62 -16.70 -1.39 0.90
C ASP A 62 -16.01 -1.11 -0.43
N ARG A 63 -15.06 -0.17 -0.43
CA ARG A 63 -14.28 0.14 -1.63
C ARG A 63 -13.50 -1.08 -2.11
N LEU A 64 -12.82 -1.77 -1.18
CA LEU A 64 -12.08 -2.98 -1.54
C LEU A 64 -12.99 -4.02 -2.21
N ALA A 65 -14.17 -4.24 -1.63
CA ALA A 65 -15.13 -5.20 -2.19
C ALA A 65 -15.61 -4.81 -3.57
N GLY A 66 -15.59 -3.51 -3.89
CA GLY A 66 -16.04 -2.99 -5.18
C GLY A 66 -14.96 -2.87 -6.24
N LEU A 67 -13.73 -3.28 -5.96
CA LEU A 67 -12.61 -3.20 -6.91
C LEU A 67 -12.18 -4.62 -7.33
N PRO A 68 -12.73 -5.14 -8.43
CA PRO A 68 -12.46 -6.54 -8.80
C PRO A 68 -11.00 -6.81 -9.16
N GLN A 69 -10.24 -5.78 -9.54
CA GLN A 69 -8.83 -5.93 -9.88
C GLN A 69 -7.93 -5.99 -8.64
N VAL A 70 -8.48 -5.81 -7.44
CA VAL A 70 -7.72 -5.85 -6.18
C VAL A 70 -7.97 -7.20 -5.51
N GLU A 71 -6.90 -7.90 -5.20
CA GLU A 71 -6.94 -9.18 -4.51
C GLU A 71 -6.32 -9.04 -3.13
N VAL A 72 -7.04 -9.48 -2.10
CA VAL A 72 -6.51 -9.55 -0.73
C VAL A 72 -5.81 -10.88 -0.55
N VAL A 73 -4.54 -10.85 -0.16
CA VAL A 73 -3.74 -12.05 0.06
C VAL A 73 -3.35 -12.15 1.52
N HIS A 74 -3.22 -13.37 2.02
CA HIS A 74 -2.76 -13.60 3.39
C HIS A 74 -1.28 -13.87 3.40
N VAL A 75 -0.57 -13.14 4.27
CA VAL A 75 0.88 -13.33 4.44
C VAL A 75 1.10 -14.63 5.20
N ASP A 76 1.90 -15.53 4.63
CA ASP A 76 2.15 -16.81 5.26
C ASP A 76 3.29 -16.73 6.29
N VAL A 77 3.45 -17.82 7.05
CA VAL A 77 4.44 -17.87 8.13
C VAL A 77 5.86 -17.64 7.61
N ALA A 78 6.19 -18.22 6.46
CA ALA A 78 7.53 -18.09 5.89
C ALA A 78 7.84 -16.64 5.51
N THR A 79 6.86 -15.93 4.95
CA THR A 79 7.00 -14.52 4.59
C THR A 79 7.17 -13.66 5.83
N GLU A 80 6.41 -13.94 6.90
CA GLU A 80 6.57 -13.22 8.17
C GLU A 80 7.95 -13.44 8.77
N ALA A 81 8.45 -14.68 8.72
CA ALA A 81 9.79 -14.98 9.23
C ALA A 81 10.86 -14.20 8.46
N GLU A 82 10.71 -14.10 7.15
CA GLU A 82 11.60 -13.29 6.31
C GLU A 82 11.54 -11.80 6.71
N ALA A 83 10.33 -11.30 6.97
CA ALA A 83 10.14 -9.92 7.41
C ALA A 83 10.89 -9.63 8.70
N TRP A 84 10.82 -10.53 9.68
CA TRP A 84 11.55 -10.37 10.94
C TRP A 84 13.07 -10.36 10.71
N ARG A 85 13.57 -11.25 9.86
CA ARG A 85 15.00 -11.28 9.53
C ARG A 85 15.45 -9.96 8.90
N TRP A 86 14.62 -9.42 7.98
CA TRP A 86 14.92 -8.17 7.30
C TRP A 86 14.94 -6.99 8.29
N LEU A 87 13.95 -6.92 9.19
CA LEU A 87 13.87 -5.86 10.20
C LEU A 87 15.10 -5.85 11.10
N ARG A 88 15.61 -7.02 11.46
CA ARG A 88 16.78 -7.10 12.32
C ARG A 88 18.03 -6.49 11.69
N ARG A 89 18.07 -6.39 10.38
CA ARG A 89 19.23 -5.88 9.65
C ARG A 89 19.06 -4.45 9.15
N HIS A 90 17.88 -3.85 9.33
CA HIS A 90 17.59 -2.54 8.72
C HIS A 90 17.07 -1.56 9.77
N ASP A 91 17.94 -0.63 10.15
CA ASP A 91 17.65 0.39 11.15
C ASP A 91 17.77 1.80 10.57
N GLU A 92 17.94 1.91 9.27
CA GLU A 92 18.15 3.21 8.62
C GLU A 92 16.88 4.06 8.54
N ARG A 93 15.70 3.45 8.74
CA ARG A 93 14.42 4.13 8.83
C ARG A 93 13.55 3.40 9.85
N GLU A 94 12.49 4.06 10.31
CA GLU A 94 11.54 3.43 11.25
C GLU A 94 10.54 2.56 10.50
N TYR A 95 11.01 1.49 9.89
CA TYR A 95 10.15 0.55 9.20
C TYR A 95 9.24 -0.18 10.18
N SER A 96 7.95 -0.31 9.82
CA SER A 96 7.02 -1.11 10.60
C SER A 96 7.11 -2.59 10.22
N PHE A 97 6.52 -3.43 11.08
CA PHE A 97 6.37 -4.85 10.72
C PHE A 97 5.54 -5.03 9.45
N VAL A 98 4.48 -4.23 9.29
CA VAL A 98 3.65 -4.30 8.08
C VAL A 98 4.46 -3.93 6.84
N ASP A 99 5.31 -2.88 6.93
CA ASP A 99 6.22 -2.54 5.84
C ASP A 99 7.09 -3.74 5.47
N ALA A 100 7.70 -4.36 6.47
CA ALA A 100 8.62 -5.48 6.24
C ALA A 100 7.90 -6.69 5.63
N THR A 101 6.67 -6.98 6.06
CA THR A 101 5.88 -8.06 5.46
C THR A 101 5.54 -7.74 4.01
N SER A 102 5.25 -6.48 3.71
CA SER A 102 4.98 -6.03 2.34
C SER A 102 6.21 -6.22 1.46
N PHE A 103 7.38 -5.79 1.95
CA PHE A 103 8.64 -5.94 1.20
C PHE A 103 8.96 -7.41 0.94
N ALA A 104 8.81 -8.26 1.96
CA ALA A 104 9.07 -9.69 1.81
C ALA A 104 8.12 -10.32 0.79
N PHE A 105 6.84 -9.96 0.87
CA PHE A 105 5.83 -10.45 -0.06
C PHE A 105 6.16 -10.02 -1.49
N MET A 106 6.48 -8.75 -1.68
CA MET A 106 6.80 -8.21 -3.01
C MET A 106 8.02 -8.90 -3.61
N ARG A 107 9.09 -9.11 -2.80
CA ARG A 107 10.28 -9.80 -3.29
C ARG A 107 9.97 -11.23 -3.74
N ARG A 108 9.19 -11.94 -2.94
CA ARG A 108 8.84 -13.33 -3.26
C ARG A 108 8.01 -13.43 -4.52
N ARG A 109 7.15 -12.46 -4.78
CA ARG A 109 6.28 -12.39 -5.97
C ARG A 109 6.92 -11.65 -7.12
N ARG A 110 8.11 -11.10 -6.94
CA ARG A 110 8.82 -10.30 -7.94
C ARG A 110 8.00 -9.09 -8.39
N ILE A 111 7.31 -8.46 -7.45
CA ILE A 111 6.56 -7.23 -7.67
C ILE A 111 7.52 -6.08 -7.37
N ARG A 112 7.64 -5.13 -8.31
CA ARG A 112 8.57 -4.02 -8.19
C ARG A 112 7.87 -2.70 -7.87
N GLU A 113 6.61 -2.58 -8.22
CA GLU A 113 5.86 -1.33 -8.09
C GLU A 113 4.88 -1.37 -6.94
N ALA A 114 4.91 -0.31 -6.14
CA ALA A 114 4.02 -0.14 -5.00
C ALA A 114 3.18 1.11 -5.18
N LEU A 115 1.91 0.99 -4.82
CA LEU A 115 1.05 2.15 -4.61
C LEU A 115 1.26 2.58 -3.17
N ALA A 116 2.11 3.57 -2.95
CA ALA A 116 2.55 4.02 -1.63
C ALA A 116 3.07 5.45 -1.71
N PHE A 117 3.02 6.18 -0.61
CA PHE A 117 3.37 7.59 -0.59
C PHE A 117 4.38 7.99 0.50
N ASP A 118 4.79 7.07 1.36
CA ASP A 118 5.58 7.45 2.53
C ASP A 118 7.10 7.39 2.33
N GLY A 119 7.56 6.96 1.16
CA GLY A 119 8.98 6.88 0.85
C GLY A 119 9.66 5.60 1.33
N ASP A 120 9.01 4.80 2.14
CA ASP A 120 9.60 3.58 2.69
C ASP A 120 9.85 2.53 1.61
N PHE A 121 8.96 2.41 0.64
CA PHE A 121 9.11 1.45 -0.44
C PHE A 121 10.25 1.84 -1.36
N ASN A 122 10.37 3.13 -1.71
CA ASN A 122 11.51 3.61 -2.49
C ASN A 122 12.81 3.31 -1.74
N ALA A 123 12.86 3.59 -0.44
CA ALA A 123 14.05 3.35 0.36
C ALA A 123 14.43 1.87 0.40
N ALA A 124 13.45 0.98 0.36
CA ALA A 124 13.68 -0.46 0.39
C ALA A 124 13.98 -1.07 -0.99
N GLY A 125 14.04 -0.25 -2.05
CA GLY A 125 14.44 -0.70 -3.38
C GLY A 125 13.29 -0.94 -4.35
N PHE A 126 12.07 -0.60 -3.97
CA PHE A 126 10.91 -0.69 -4.87
C PHE A 126 10.63 0.67 -5.51
N VAL A 127 9.63 0.72 -6.39
CA VAL A 127 9.23 1.97 -7.06
C VAL A 127 7.86 2.37 -6.54
N GLU A 128 7.76 3.55 -5.92
CA GLU A 128 6.48 4.11 -5.54
C GLU A 128 5.88 4.82 -6.74
N VAL A 129 4.76 4.29 -7.23
CA VAL A 129 4.14 4.79 -8.45
C VAL A 129 3.51 6.16 -8.21
N ARG A 130 3.70 7.07 -9.17
CA ARG A 130 3.10 8.40 -9.14
C ARG A 130 2.26 8.61 -10.40
N PRO A 131 1.30 9.55 -10.39
CA PRO A 131 0.56 9.86 -11.60
C PRO A 131 1.50 10.21 -12.74
N GLY A 132 1.21 9.68 -13.92
CA GLY A 132 2.09 9.79 -15.05
C GLY A 132 2.32 11.23 -15.47
N LYS A 133 3.58 11.63 -15.57
CA LYS A 133 3.97 12.95 -16.05
C LYS A 133 4.24 12.95 -17.54
N ALA A 134 4.37 11.77 -18.14
CA ALA A 134 4.63 11.68 -19.57
C ALA A 134 3.55 12.35 -20.40
N ARG A 135 2.30 12.32 -19.93
CA ARG A 135 1.19 12.98 -20.60
C ARG A 135 1.36 14.47 -20.70
N LEU A 136 2.09 15.06 -19.80
CA LEU A 136 2.24 16.51 -19.72
C LEU A 136 3.22 17.06 -20.78
N ARG A 137 3.94 16.15 -21.43
CA ARG A 137 4.94 16.53 -22.43
C ARG A 137 4.42 16.44 -23.86
N GLN A 138 3.17 16.12 -24.03
CA GLN A 138 2.61 15.93 -25.37
C GLN A 138 1.92 17.14 -25.90
#